data_3aefff80852ce69902d7f594654f074b
#
_entry.id   3aefff80852ce69902d7f594654f074b
#
_cell.length_a   1.000
_cell.length_b   1.000
_cell.length_c   1.000
_cell.angle_alpha   90.00
_cell.angle_beta   90.00
_cell.angle_gamma   90.00
#
_symmetry.space_group_name_H-M   'P 1'
#
loop_
_entity.id
_entity.type
_entity.pdbx_description
1 polymer ?
#
loop_
_entity_poly.entity_id
_entity_poly.type
_entity_poly.pdbx_seq_one_letter_code
_entity_poly.pdbx_strand_id
1 'polypeptide(L)'
;ATRLVEKLSESTPDRYAITMIGDEPGHAYNRIQLSPVLGAEKTFRDTILHDAHWYKARGIRVLTGETVTQVDVQARRVITTQRELDWDELVFATGSTPFIPHVPGHDLPHVHGFRRISDVEAILAGDGPVVVLGGGVLGVEAAAALRRHGDNVTLVNRGEWLMEQQLDAQAGGLLAANLRGRGID
;
A
#
# COMPACT_ATOMS: atom_id res chain seq x y z
N ALA A 1 -7.66 2.92 -9.18
CA ALA A 1 -8.68 3.96 -9.31
C ALA A 1 -8.11 5.21 -10.01
N THR A 2 -7.09 5.87 -9.49
CA THR A 2 -6.58 7.19 -9.95
C THR A 2 -6.27 7.22 -11.44
N ARG A 3 -5.55 6.22 -12.00
CA ARG A 3 -5.25 6.16 -13.43
C ARG A 3 -6.50 6.09 -14.33
N LEU A 4 -7.55 5.42 -13.88
CA LEU A 4 -8.83 5.41 -14.61
C LEU A 4 -9.44 6.82 -14.60
N VAL A 5 -9.47 7.46 -13.45
CA VAL A 5 -10.04 8.79 -13.28
C VAL A 5 -9.27 9.83 -14.10
N GLU A 6 -7.94 9.78 -14.12
CA GLU A 6 -7.09 10.59 -15.01
C GLU A 6 -7.52 10.42 -16.46
N LYS A 7 -7.61 9.18 -16.93
CA LYS A 7 -7.98 8.87 -18.32
C LYS A 7 -9.39 9.34 -18.67
N LEU A 8 -10.36 9.13 -17.78
CA LEU A 8 -11.74 9.59 -18.02
C LEU A 8 -11.81 11.13 -18.08
N SER A 9 -11.13 11.82 -17.16
CA SER A 9 -11.12 13.29 -17.14
C SER A 9 -10.38 13.93 -18.33
N GLU A 10 -9.43 13.22 -18.94
CA GLU A 10 -8.71 13.68 -20.13
C GLU A 10 -9.44 13.35 -21.44
N SER A 11 -9.95 12.10 -21.56
CA SER A 11 -10.49 11.63 -22.84
C SER A 11 -11.99 11.91 -23.02
N THR A 12 -12.72 12.05 -21.92
CA THR A 12 -14.16 12.30 -21.91
C THR A 12 -14.53 13.33 -20.84
N PRO A 13 -14.00 14.56 -20.93
CA PRO A 13 -14.35 15.60 -19.97
C PRO A 13 -15.88 15.82 -19.94
N ASP A 14 -16.41 16.09 -18.77
CA ASP A 14 -17.83 16.41 -18.52
C ASP A 14 -18.83 15.29 -18.85
N ARG A 15 -18.37 14.10 -19.30
CA ARG A 15 -19.28 12.97 -19.58
C ARG A 15 -19.78 12.26 -18.34
N TYR A 16 -18.96 12.21 -17.28
CA TYR A 16 -19.23 11.47 -16.06
C TYR A 16 -19.15 12.34 -14.82
N ALA A 17 -20.13 12.23 -13.93
CA ALA A 17 -20.04 12.70 -12.56
C ALA A 17 -19.26 11.65 -11.73
N ILE A 18 -17.95 11.84 -11.57
CA ILE A 18 -17.08 10.84 -10.95
C ILE A 18 -17.06 11.00 -9.44
N THR A 19 -17.37 9.92 -8.71
CA THR A 19 -17.13 9.81 -7.26
C THR A 19 -16.14 8.69 -6.98
N MET A 20 -15.05 9.00 -6.26
CA MET A 20 -14.10 8.04 -5.73
C MET A 20 -14.37 7.83 -4.25
N ILE A 21 -14.38 6.58 -3.78
CA ILE A 21 -14.58 6.24 -2.37
C ILE A 21 -13.38 5.41 -1.90
N GLY A 22 -12.82 5.74 -0.75
CA GLY A 22 -11.71 5.00 -0.15
C GLY A 22 -11.70 5.09 1.36
N ASP A 23 -11.31 4.00 2.00
CA ASP A 23 -11.26 3.86 3.46
C ASP A 23 -10.04 4.56 4.10
N GLU A 24 -9.01 4.89 3.33
CA GLU A 24 -7.86 5.64 3.82
C GLU A 24 -8.17 7.14 3.96
N PRO A 25 -7.62 7.82 5.00
CA PRO A 25 -7.98 9.21 5.35
C PRO A 25 -7.29 10.26 4.47
N GLY A 26 -6.91 9.96 3.26
CA GLY A 26 -6.18 10.90 2.40
C GLY A 26 -6.43 10.67 0.92
N HIS A 27 -5.85 11.54 0.11
CA HIS A 27 -5.88 11.38 -1.34
C HIS A 27 -5.00 10.21 -1.79
N ALA A 28 -5.24 9.74 -3.02
CA ALA A 28 -4.47 8.66 -3.60
C ALA A 28 -2.98 8.97 -3.68
N TYR A 29 -2.16 8.01 -3.32
CA TYR A 29 -0.70 8.10 -3.32
C TYR A 29 -0.08 6.90 -4.04
N ASN A 30 1.17 7.05 -4.43
CA ASN A 30 1.95 5.99 -5.07
C ASN A 30 2.48 5.00 -4.03
N ARG A 31 1.82 3.83 -3.91
CA ARG A 31 2.19 2.78 -2.94
C ARG A 31 3.59 2.20 -3.16
N ILE A 32 4.13 2.26 -4.37
CA ILE A 32 5.50 1.82 -4.65
C ILE A 32 6.52 2.68 -3.88
N GLN A 33 6.15 3.91 -3.55
CA GLN A 33 7.00 4.83 -2.79
C GLN A 33 6.93 4.65 -1.26
N LEU A 34 6.19 3.67 -0.75
CA LEU A 34 6.15 3.42 0.70
C LEU A 34 7.49 2.91 1.25
N SER A 35 8.26 2.12 0.48
CA SER A 35 9.60 1.71 0.88
C SER A 35 10.57 2.89 1.01
N PRO A 36 10.66 3.85 0.06
CA PRO A 36 11.37 5.11 0.28
C PRO A 36 10.90 5.95 1.48
N VAL A 37 9.58 5.95 1.79
CA VAL A 37 9.07 6.64 2.98
C VAL A 37 9.52 5.92 4.25
N LEU A 38 9.41 4.59 4.29
CA LEU A 38 9.87 3.77 5.41
C LEU A 38 11.38 3.96 5.69
N GLY A 39 12.19 4.11 4.64
CA GLY A 39 13.62 4.36 4.73
C GLY A 39 14.01 5.83 4.93
N ALA A 40 13.05 6.72 5.21
CA ALA A 40 13.25 8.17 5.38
C ALA A 40 13.90 8.90 4.17
N GLU A 41 13.84 8.29 2.97
CA GLU A 41 14.33 8.91 1.74
C GLU A 41 13.31 9.92 1.15
N LYS A 42 12.03 9.73 1.49
CA LYS A 42 10.91 10.59 1.08
C LYS A 42 9.95 10.82 2.23
N THR A 43 9.22 11.93 2.14
CA THR A 43 8.05 12.15 2.99
C THR A 43 6.81 11.51 2.37
N PHE A 44 5.79 11.22 3.16
CA PHE A 44 4.51 10.75 2.62
C PHE A 44 3.92 11.75 1.61
N ARG A 45 4.08 13.04 1.87
CA ARG A 45 3.58 14.10 0.98
C ARG A 45 4.13 13.99 -0.45
N ASP A 46 5.37 13.54 -0.60
CA ASP A 46 6.02 13.38 -1.91
C ASP A 46 5.43 12.21 -2.72
N THR A 47 4.64 11.35 -2.08
CA THR A 47 4.01 10.19 -2.72
C THR A 47 2.60 10.48 -3.24
N ILE A 48 1.99 11.59 -2.84
CA ILE A 48 0.62 11.97 -3.23
C ILE A 48 0.56 12.17 -4.74
N LEU A 49 -0.37 11.51 -5.41
CA LEU A 49 -0.52 11.57 -6.86
C LEU A 49 -1.16 12.87 -7.32
N HIS A 50 -2.23 13.29 -6.65
CA HIS A 50 -2.95 14.52 -6.92
C HIS A 50 -3.46 15.12 -5.63
N ASP A 51 -3.44 16.46 -5.55
CA ASP A 51 -3.98 17.21 -4.43
C ASP A 51 -5.50 17.44 -4.56
N ALA A 52 -6.11 18.01 -3.53
CA ALA A 52 -7.53 18.34 -3.51
C ALA A 52 -7.93 19.31 -4.64
N HIS A 53 -7.04 20.23 -5.02
CA HIS A 53 -7.30 21.19 -6.08
C HIS A 53 -7.44 20.50 -7.44
N TRP A 54 -6.59 19.52 -7.73
CA TRP A 54 -6.64 18.75 -8.97
C TRP A 54 -7.98 18.03 -9.17
N TYR A 55 -8.50 17.38 -8.11
CA TYR A 55 -9.80 16.71 -8.13
C TYR A 55 -10.94 17.71 -8.29
N LYS A 56 -10.92 18.80 -7.52
CA LYS A 56 -11.94 19.85 -7.56
C LYS A 56 -12.03 20.51 -8.93
N ALA A 57 -10.89 20.83 -9.53
CA ALA A 57 -10.82 21.47 -10.85
C ALA A 57 -11.42 20.60 -11.98
N ARG A 58 -11.60 19.29 -11.74
CA ARG A 58 -12.18 18.30 -12.67
C ARG A 58 -13.58 17.85 -12.27
N GLY A 59 -14.19 18.47 -11.28
CA GLY A 59 -15.50 18.06 -10.77
C GLY A 59 -15.54 16.67 -10.14
N ILE A 60 -14.37 16.11 -9.75
CA ILE A 60 -14.27 14.77 -9.17
C ILE A 60 -14.51 14.87 -7.67
N ARG A 61 -15.50 14.12 -7.18
CA ARG A 61 -15.78 13.98 -5.76
C ARG A 61 -14.92 12.87 -5.17
N VAL A 62 -14.16 13.15 -4.12
CA VAL A 62 -13.36 12.17 -3.40
C VAL A 62 -13.88 12.05 -1.96
N LEU A 63 -14.31 10.84 -1.59
CA LEU A 63 -14.77 10.47 -0.25
C LEU A 63 -13.66 9.64 0.40
N THR A 64 -12.93 10.25 1.31
CA THR A 64 -11.80 9.63 2.03
C THR A 64 -12.23 9.22 3.44
N GLY A 65 -11.60 8.17 4.01
CA GLY A 65 -11.96 7.64 5.32
C GLY A 65 -13.37 7.04 5.35
N GLU A 66 -13.87 6.59 4.22
CA GLU A 66 -15.23 6.10 4.06
C GLU A 66 -15.23 4.71 3.46
N THR A 67 -15.69 3.72 4.23
CA THR A 67 -15.68 2.31 3.82
C THR A 67 -17.01 1.94 3.18
N VAL A 68 -16.94 1.32 1.99
CA VAL A 68 -18.11 0.68 1.36
C VAL A 68 -18.42 -0.61 2.12
N THR A 69 -19.63 -0.70 2.65
CA THR A 69 -20.11 -1.86 3.44
C THR A 69 -21.00 -2.79 2.64
N GLN A 70 -21.70 -2.26 1.64
CA GLN A 70 -22.59 -3.04 0.79
C GLN A 70 -22.70 -2.43 -0.62
N VAL A 71 -22.89 -3.29 -1.60
CA VAL A 71 -23.27 -2.91 -2.97
C VAL A 71 -24.56 -3.63 -3.33
N ASP A 72 -25.63 -2.85 -3.55
CA ASP A 72 -26.89 -3.35 -4.09
C ASP A 72 -26.87 -3.15 -5.62
N VAL A 73 -26.64 -4.25 -6.33
CA VAL A 73 -26.57 -4.23 -7.80
C VAL A 73 -27.93 -4.03 -8.45
N GLN A 74 -29.02 -4.50 -7.80
CA GLN A 74 -30.38 -4.36 -8.35
C GLN A 74 -30.89 -2.93 -8.22
N ALA A 75 -30.70 -2.34 -7.04
CA ALA A 75 -31.04 -0.94 -6.78
C ALA A 75 -30.02 0.05 -7.36
N ARG A 76 -28.88 -0.43 -7.89
CA ARG A 76 -27.73 0.39 -8.32
C ARG A 76 -27.28 1.37 -7.25
N ARG A 77 -27.06 0.85 -6.04
CA ARG A 77 -26.71 1.65 -4.86
C ARG A 77 -25.47 1.09 -4.13
N VAL A 78 -24.60 2.00 -3.72
CA VAL A 78 -23.49 1.72 -2.81
C VAL A 78 -23.84 2.27 -1.43
N ILE A 79 -23.69 1.44 -0.40
CA ILE A 79 -23.85 1.83 1.00
C ILE A 79 -22.46 1.90 1.63
N THR A 80 -22.19 3.00 2.28
CA THR A 80 -20.94 3.24 2.98
C THR A 80 -21.18 3.37 4.49
N THR A 81 -20.12 3.53 5.26
CA THR A 81 -20.22 3.81 6.71
C THR A 81 -20.89 5.15 7.02
N GLN A 82 -21.07 6.04 6.03
CA GLN A 82 -21.58 7.40 6.26
C GLN A 82 -22.80 7.76 5.43
N ARG A 83 -23.02 7.11 4.27
CA ARG A 83 -24.10 7.49 3.33
C ARG A 83 -24.44 6.39 2.34
N GLU A 84 -25.49 6.65 1.59
CA GLU A 84 -25.88 5.87 0.41
C GLU A 84 -25.66 6.72 -0.85
N LEU A 85 -25.25 6.07 -1.95
CA LEU A 85 -24.96 6.70 -3.23
C LEU A 85 -25.52 5.84 -4.36
N ASP A 86 -26.32 6.44 -5.23
CA ASP A 86 -26.76 5.79 -6.46
C ASP A 86 -25.66 5.87 -7.53
N TRP A 87 -25.61 4.91 -8.47
CA TRP A 87 -24.65 4.85 -9.54
C TRP A 87 -25.27 4.38 -10.86
N ASP A 88 -24.75 4.88 -11.97
CA ASP A 88 -25.02 4.35 -13.31
C ASP A 88 -23.98 3.32 -13.72
N GLU A 89 -22.71 3.62 -13.43
CA GLU A 89 -21.56 2.75 -13.69
C GLU A 89 -20.73 2.60 -12.41
N LEU A 90 -20.42 1.36 -12.04
CA LEU A 90 -19.62 1.04 -10.86
C LEU A 90 -18.33 0.33 -11.24
N VAL A 91 -17.20 0.84 -10.72
CA VAL A 91 -15.89 0.22 -10.92
C VAL A 91 -15.30 -0.19 -9.58
N PHE A 92 -15.02 -1.47 -9.42
CA PHE A 92 -14.26 -2.00 -8.28
C PHE A 92 -12.76 -1.79 -8.49
N ALA A 93 -12.18 -0.89 -7.72
CA ALA A 93 -10.75 -0.62 -7.71
C ALA A 93 -10.19 -0.71 -6.28
N THR A 94 -10.67 -1.69 -5.52
CA THR A 94 -10.48 -1.87 -4.08
C THR A 94 -9.08 -2.30 -3.66
N GLY A 95 -8.21 -2.64 -4.61
CA GLY A 95 -6.85 -3.07 -4.32
C GLY A 95 -6.81 -4.48 -3.73
N SER A 96 -5.89 -4.69 -2.77
CA SER A 96 -5.71 -5.97 -2.08
C SER A 96 -5.38 -5.75 -0.61
N THR A 97 -5.56 -6.77 0.21
CA THR A 97 -5.15 -6.80 1.61
C THR A 97 -3.88 -7.64 1.75
N PRO A 98 -2.89 -7.25 2.58
CA PRO A 98 -1.72 -8.06 2.82
C PRO A 98 -2.12 -9.39 3.49
N PHE A 99 -1.51 -10.46 3.06
CA PHE A 99 -1.64 -11.75 3.75
C PHE A 99 -0.70 -11.77 4.95
N ILE A 100 -1.25 -11.94 6.14
CA ILE A 100 -0.49 -12.19 7.37
C ILE A 100 -0.59 -13.68 7.68
N PRO A 101 0.53 -14.43 7.75
CA PRO A 101 0.51 -15.86 8.05
C PRO A 101 -0.11 -16.13 9.42
N HIS A 102 -0.97 -17.14 9.50
CA HIS A 102 -1.57 -17.58 10.76
C HIS A 102 -0.56 -18.39 11.60
N VAL A 103 0.40 -17.71 12.18
CA VAL A 103 1.37 -18.27 13.13
C VAL A 103 1.06 -17.74 14.54
N PRO A 104 1.44 -18.44 15.62
CA PRO A 104 1.26 -17.93 16.99
C PRO A 104 1.83 -16.51 17.12
N GLY A 105 1.03 -15.58 17.61
CA GLY A 105 1.40 -14.16 17.78
C GLY A 105 1.18 -13.27 16.54
N HIS A 106 0.61 -13.77 15.45
CA HIS A 106 0.33 -12.97 14.24
C HIS A 106 -0.65 -11.80 14.47
N ASP A 107 -1.40 -11.83 15.54
CA ASP A 107 -2.41 -10.87 15.97
C ASP A 107 -1.93 -9.90 17.06
N LEU A 108 -0.66 -9.96 17.42
CA LEU A 108 -0.08 -9.06 18.42
C LEU A 108 0.00 -7.60 17.89
N PRO A 109 -0.12 -6.59 18.76
CA PRO A 109 -0.18 -5.18 18.36
C PRO A 109 1.02 -4.66 17.55
N HIS A 110 2.17 -5.32 17.65
CA HIS A 110 3.40 -4.96 16.94
C HIS A 110 3.63 -5.78 15.65
N VAL A 111 2.63 -6.54 15.22
CA VAL A 111 2.67 -7.25 13.93
C VAL A 111 1.89 -6.45 12.90
N HIS A 112 2.58 -6.03 11.86
CA HIS A 112 2.03 -5.14 10.84
C HIS A 112 2.17 -5.74 9.44
N GLY A 113 1.19 -5.49 8.58
CA GLY A 113 1.39 -5.62 7.14
C GLY A 113 2.27 -4.47 6.62
N PHE A 114 2.66 -4.53 5.34
CA PHE A 114 3.34 -3.42 4.68
C PHE A 114 2.63 -3.10 3.37
N ARG A 115 1.61 -2.23 3.45
CA ARG A 115 0.78 -1.88 2.30
C ARG A 115 0.22 -0.46 2.31
N ARG A 116 -0.03 0.10 3.49
CA ARG A 116 -0.65 1.42 3.68
C ARG A 116 0.32 2.35 4.37
N ILE A 117 0.04 3.65 4.28
CA ILE A 117 0.83 4.63 5.04
C ILE A 117 0.69 4.41 6.54
N SER A 118 -0.49 4.02 7.02
CA SER A 118 -0.70 3.66 8.42
C SER A 118 0.19 2.51 8.89
N ASP A 119 0.50 1.55 8.01
CA ASP A 119 1.44 0.47 8.33
C ASP A 119 2.86 1.03 8.52
N VAL A 120 3.28 1.95 7.63
CA VAL A 120 4.59 2.62 7.74
C VAL A 120 4.69 3.42 9.03
N GLU A 121 3.65 4.20 9.36
CA GLU A 121 3.58 4.98 10.60
C GLU A 121 3.65 4.08 11.85
N ALA A 122 2.90 2.97 11.85
CA ALA A 122 2.91 2.01 12.95
C ALA A 122 4.26 1.29 13.10
N ILE A 123 4.90 0.91 12.00
CA ILE A 123 6.23 0.30 12.00
C ILE A 123 7.27 1.30 12.55
N LEU A 124 7.25 2.56 12.10
CA LEU A 124 8.19 3.59 12.53
C LEU A 124 7.96 4.07 13.98
N ALA A 125 6.77 3.85 14.53
CA ALA A 125 6.47 4.13 15.94
C ALA A 125 6.97 3.04 16.89
N GLY A 126 7.39 1.89 16.38
CA GLY A 126 7.93 0.80 17.17
C GLY A 126 9.39 1.03 17.58
N ASP A 127 9.79 0.44 18.69
CA ASP A 127 11.16 0.48 19.20
C ASP A 127 11.80 -0.92 19.17
N GLY A 128 13.10 -0.98 18.89
CA GLY A 128 13.89 -2.21 19.00
C GLY A 128 14.11 -2.94 17.67
N PRO A 129 14.55 -4.21 17.72
CA PRO A 129 14.88 -4.97 16.54
C PRO A 129 13.61 -5.33 15.74
N VAL A 130 13.71 -5.30 14.41
CA VAL A 130 12.61 -5.58 13.50
C VAL A 130 12.84 -6.92 12.80
N VAL A 131 11.80 -7.74 12.75
CA VAL A 131 11.78 -8.98 11.98
C VAL A 131 10.84 -8.81 10.78
N VAL A 132 11.38 -8.99 9.58
CA VAL A 132 10.61 -8.97 8.33
C VAL A 132 10.34 -10.41 7.89
N LEU A 133 9.07 -10.79 7.77
CA LEU A 133 8.67 -12.11 7.32
C LEU A 133 8.36 -12.13 5.82
N GLY A 134 9.17 -12.83 5.05
CA GLY A 134 9.02 -13.02 3.61
C GLY A 134 10.15 -12.39 2.80
N GLY A 135 10.91 -13.21 2.09
CA GLY A 135 12.04 -12.82 1.24
C GLY A 135 11.68 -12.50 -0.21
N GLY A 136 10.42 -12.15 -0.49
CA GLY A 136 10.00 -11.62 -1.79
C GLY A 136 10.35 -10.15 -1.97
N VAL A 137 9.95 -9.57 -3.11
CA VAL A 137 10.26 -8.16 -3.48
C VAL A 137 9.95 -7.17 -2.35
N LEU A 138 8.73 -7.19 -1.83
CA LEU A 138 8.30 -6.23 -0.80
C LEU A 138 9.05 -6.41 0.53
N GLY A 139 9.31 -7.66 0.93
CA GLY A 139 10.06 -7.94 2.17
C GLY A 139 11.52 -7.49 2.06
N VAL A 140 12.17 -7.76 0.93
CA VAL A 140 13.54 -7.28 0.65
C VAL A 140 13.60 -5.75 0.66
N GLU A 141 12.65 -5.08 0.01
CA GLU A 141 12.55 -3.61 0.01
C GLU A 141 12.32 -3.05 1.41
N ALA A 142 11.39 -3.63 2.18
CA ALA A 142 11.09 -3.21 3.54
C ALA A 142 12.31 -3.39 4.47
N ALA A 143 12.98 -4.55 4.42
CA ALA A 143 14.17 -4.81 5.20
C ALA A 143 15.31 -3.82 4.87
N ALA A 144 15.53 -3.56 3.58
CA ALA A 144 16.53 -2.59 3.16
C ALA A 144 16.17 -1.15 3.55
N ALA A 145 14.89 -0.78 3.54
CA ALA A 145 14.40 0.53 3.96
C ALA A 145 14.58 0.73 5.47
N LEU A 146 14.16 -0.22 6.28
CA LEU A 146 14.32 -0.22 7.74
C LEU A 146 15.80 -0.14 8.13
N ARG A 147 16.64 -0.91 7.46
CA ARG A 147 18.10 -0.84 7.72
C ARG A 147 18.70 0.54 7.41
N ARG A 148 18.21 1.23 6.36
CA ARG A 148 18.60 2.62 6.07
C ARG A 148 18.08 3.61 7.11
N HIS A 149 16.88 3.37 7.64
CA HIS A 149 16.33 4.14 8.75
C HIS A 149 17.17 4.02 10.03
N GLY A 150 17.94 2.94 10.18
CA GLY A 150 18.83 2.71 11.29
C GLY A 150 18.47 1.51 12.17
N ASP A 151 17.40 0.80 11.82
CA ASP A 151 16.89 -0.34 12.58
C ASP A 151 17.84 -1.55 12.50
N ASN A 152 17.79 -2.37 13.54
CA ASN A 152 18.40 -3.71 13.53
C ASN A 152 17.41 -4.68 12.90
N VAL A 153 17.72 -5.24 11.73
CA VAL A 153 16.76 -5.96 10.89
C VAL A 153 17.18 -7.40 10.66
N THR A 154 16.24 -8.32 10.91
CA THR A 154 16.35 -9.72 10.51
C THR A 154 15.29 -10.03 9.44
N LEU A 155 15.72 -10.58 8.29
CA LEU A 155 14.82 -11.00 7.21
C LEU A 155 14.65 -12.52 7.21
N VAL A 156 13.46 -12.99 7.53
CA VAL A 156 13.12 -14.42 7.56
C VAL A 156 12.45 -14.83 6.26
N ASN A 157 13.04 -15.80 5.56
CA ASN A 157 12.50 -16.35 4.32
C ASN A 157 12.18 -17.83 4.48
N ARG A 158 11.01 -18.27 3.98
CA ARG A 158 10.63 -19.68 3.96
C ARG A 158 11.32 -20.46 2.85
N GLY A 159 11.55 -19.81 1.70
CA GLY A 159 12.17 -20.42 0.52
C GLY A 159 13.68 -20.64 0.69
N GLU A 160 14.27 -21.39 -0.22
CA GLU A 160 15.71 -21.70 -0.19
C GLU A 160 16.59 -20.49 -0.50
N TRP A 161 16.09 -19.55 -1.31
CA TRP A 161 16.75 -18.26 -1.60
C TRP A 161 15.78 -17.10 -1.68
N LEU A 162 16.27 -15.90 -1.65
CA LEU A 162 15.47 -14.68 -1.73
C LEU A 162 14.91 -14.48 -3.14
N MET A 163 13.67 -13.98 -3.22
CA MET A 163 12.97 -13.68 -4.47
C MET A 163 12.87 -14.90 -5.42
N GLU A 164 12.64 -16.09 -4.88
CA GLU A 164 12.62 -17.36 -5.60
C GLU A 164 11.66 -17.40 -6.81
N GLN A 165 10.65 -16.53 -6.86
CA GLN A 165 9.75 -16.41 -8.01
C GLN A 165 10.30 -15.52 -9.14
N GLN A 166 11.32 -14.73 -8.88
CA GLN A 166 11.93 -13.77 -9.81
C GLN A 166 13.40 -14.07 -10.13
N LEU A 167 14.10 -14.71 -9.21
CA LEU A 167 15.54 -15.01 -9.30
C LEU A 167 15.80 -16.51 -9.21
N ASP A 168 16.87 -16.94 -9.86
CA ASP A 168 17.43 -18.28 -9.62
C ASP A 168 18.24 -18.33 -8.32
N ALA A 169 18.68 -19.52 -7.94
CA ALA A 169 19.43 -19.75 -6.71
C ALA A 169 20.74 -18.93 -6.63
N GLN A 170 21.42 -18.75 -7.76
CA GLN A 170 22.67 -18.00 -7.82
C GLN A 170 22.42 -16.50 -7.56
N ALA A 171 21.46 -15.91 -8.26
CA ALA A 171 21.10 -14.50 -8.11
C ALA A 171 20.48 -14.21 -6.74
N GLY A 172 19.62 -15.11 -6.22
CA GLY A 172 19.06 -15.01 -4.87
C GLY A 172 20.13 -15.11 -3.78
N GLY A 173 21.13 -15.98 -3.97
CA GLY A 173 22.29 -16.08 -3.09
C GLY A 173 23.15 -14.81 -3.07
N LEU A 174 23.39 -14.20 -4.24
CA LEU A 174 24.09 -12.91 -4.35
C LEU A 174 23.32 -11.78 -3.65
N LEU A 175 21.99 -11.75 -3.80
CA LEU A 175 21.14 -10.79 -3.10
C LEU A 175 21.24 -10.96 -1.59
N ALA A 176 21.16 -12.18 -1.09
CA ALA A 176 21.31 -12.47 0.34
C ALA A 176 22.68 -12.04 0.89
N ALA A 177 23.76 -12.32 0.14
CA ALA A 177 25.11 -11.87 0.52
C ALA A 177 25.21 -10.33 0.56
N ASN A 178 24.58 -9.64 -0.41
CA ASN A 178 24.54 -8.17 -0.42
C ASN A 178 23.79 -7.61 0.80
N LEU A 179 22.63 -8.19 1.16
CA LEU A 179 21.86 -7.75 2.33
C LEU A 179 22.61 -7.98 3.63
N ARG A 180 23.28 -9.13 3.79
CA ARG A 180 24.17 -9.38 4.94
C ARG A 180 25.30 -8.37 5.02
N GLY A 181 25.93 -8.03 3.89
CA GLY A 181 26.96 -6.98 3.82
C GLY A 181 26.47 -5.59 4.23
N ARG A 182 25.15 -5.37 4.22
CA ARG A 182 24.49 -4.15 4.71
C ARG A 182 24.05 -4.25 6.17
N GLY A 183 24.28 -5.38 6.84
CA GLY A 183 23.87 -5.63 8.22
C GLY A 183 22.42 -6.02 8.37
N ILE A 184 21.84 -6.75 7.43
CA ILE A 184 20.55 -7.42 7.53
C ILE A 184 20.79 -8.91 7.68
N ASP A 185 20.33 -9.48 8.78
CA ASP A 185 20.48 -10.91 9.09
C ASP A 185 19.35 -11.76 8.47
#